data_d138391c90f0dfc93d339a4b5979061c
#
_entry.id   d138391c90f0dfc93d339a4b5979061c
#
_cell.length_a   1.000
_cell.length_b   1.000
_cell.length_c   1.000
_cell.angle_alpha   90.00
_cell.angle_beta   90.00
_cell.angle_gamma   90.00
#
_symmetry.space_group_name_H-M   'P 1'
#
loop_
_entity.id
_entity.type
_entity.pdbx_description
1 polymer ?
#
loop_
_entity_poly.entity_id
_entity_poly.type
_entity_poly.pdbx_seq_one_letter_code
_entity_poly.pdbx_strand_id
1 'polypeptide(L)'
;MLEHDVLCFGETMAMFVAEQVGDLASVGQFSKRIAGADSNVAIGLARLGFRVRWLSRVGDDSLGRFVLDSLRQEGLDCSHVEVDASHPTGFQLKGRCDDGSDPVVEYFRRNSAASHLSPALLRPGLLQARHLHATGIPLALSAGCRSLAHELVERMRAEGRSISFDPNLRPSLWPDRTSMVREVNALAVKAHWLLPGLEEGRLLTGLQAPADIAAFYLERGVEQVVIKLGGEGAYYRNARCEGRVAPVPVAKVVDTVGAGDAFAVGVVSGLLEGRPLAEAVARGNWCGSRAVQSRGDMEGLPLRHELEAYALAKSA
;
A
#
# COMPACT_ATOMS: atom_id res chain seq x y z
N MET A 1 -6.03 -0.35 -26.73
CA MET A 1 -6.72 0.14 -25.51
C MET A 1 -5.98 -0.41 -24.32
N LEU A 2 -5.89 0.34 -23.19
CA LEU A 2 -5.29 -0.16 -21.97
C LEU A 2 -6.18 -1.23 -21.34
N GLU A 3 -5.60 -2.38 -21.00
CA GLU A 3 -6.36 -3.53 -20.49
C GLU A 3 -6.68 -3.36 -19.00
N HIS A 4 -5.83 -2.65 -18.26
CA HIS A 4 -5.95 -2.47 -16.81
C HIS A 4 -6.00 -0.99 -16.42
N ASP A 5 -6.61 -0.75 -15.28
CA ASP A 5 -6.67 0.58 -14.67
C ASP A 5 -5.42 0.84 -13.83
N VAL A 6 -4.99 -0.18 -13.06
CA VAL A 6 -3.85 -0.06 -12.15
C VAL A 6 -2.93 -1.27 -12.26
N LEU A 7 -1.63 -1.01 -12.27
CA LEU A 7 -0.58 -1.98 -12.01
C LEU A 7 -0.08 -1.78 -10.57
N CYS A 8 -0.06 -2.86 -9.81
CA CYS A 8 0.59 -2.93 -8.50
C CYS A 8 1.64 -4.05 -8.51
N PHE A 9 2.67 -3.91 -7.69
CA PHE A 9 3.71 -4.93 -7.56
C PHE A 9 4.26 -4.97 -6.14
N GLY A 10 4.76 -6.11 -5.71
CA GLY A 10 5.34 -6.26 -4.37
C GLY A 10 5.21 -7.67 -3.82
N GLU A 11 5.20 -7.80 -2.51
CA GLU A 11 5.06 -9.06 -1.81
C GLU A 11 3.71 -9.19 -1.10
N THR A 12 3.02 -10.29 -1.37
CA THR A 12 1.91 -10.77 -0.54
C THR A 12 2.39 -11.96 0.28
N MET A 13 2.20 -11.88 1.58
CA MET A 13 2.56 -12.95 2.54
C MET A 13 1.32 -13.69 3.00
N ALA A 14 1.48 -14.97 3.35
CA ALA A 14 0.52 -15.62 4.24
C ALA A 14 0.66 -15.02 5.65
N MET A 15 -0.46 -14.74 6.30
CA MET A 15 -0.52 -14.23 7.66
C MET A 15 -1.28 -15.20 8.55
N PHE A 16 -0.66 -15.56 9.68
CA PHE A 16 -1.28 -16.36 10.72
C PHE A 16 -1.61 -15.45 11.90
N VAL A 17 -2.89 -15.15 12.09
CA VAL A 17 -3.39 -14.26 13.15
C VAL A 17 -3.77 -15.10 14.36
N ALA A 18 -3.21 -14.81 15.52
CA ALA A 18 -3.51 -15.48 16.77
C ALA A 18 -4.99 -15.35 17.15
N GLU A 19 -5.62 -16.47 17.48
CA GLU A 19 -7.02 -16.52 17.94
C GLU A 19 -7.16 -16.07 19.41
N GLN A 20 -6.07 -16.07 20.17
CA GLN A 20 -6.03 -15.76 21.59
C GLN A 20 -5.02 -14.65 21.87
N VAL A 21 -5.29 -13.84 22.88
CA VAL A 21 -4.31 -12.87 23.43
C VAL A 21 -3.23 -13.64 24.18
N GLY A 22 -1.97 -13.28 23.98
CA GLY A 22 -0.83 -13.89 24.66
C GLY A 22 0.45 -13.85 23.83
N ASP A 23 1.50 -14.41 24.39
CA ASP A 23 2.78 -14.59 23.72
C ASP A 23 2.60 -15.55 22.51
N LEU A 24 3.10 -15.16 21.34
CA LEU A 24 3.04 -15.98 20.12
C LEU A 24 3.64 -17.37 20.31
N ALA A 25 4.64 -17.52 21.19
CA ALA A 25 5.20 -18.82 21.53
C ALA A 25 4.24 -19.77 22.24
N SER A 26 3.20 -19.24 22.88
CA SER A 26 2.20 -20.03 23.65
C SER A 26 0.85 -20.17 22.95
N VAL A 27 0.60 -19.42 21.88
CA VAL A 27 -0.66 -19.48 21.14
C VAL A 27 -0.73 -20.78 20.32
N GLY A 28 -1.78 -21.56 20.53
CA GLY A 28 -1.98 -22.85 19.85
C GLY A 28 -2.86 -22.80 18.60
N GLN A 29 -3.59 -21.69 18.37
CA GLN A 29 -4.55 -21.57 17.26
C GLN A 29 -4.38 -20.24 16.51
N PHE A 30 -4.38 -20.34 15.17
CA PHE A 30 -4.23 -19.21 14.27
C PHE A 30 -5.26 -19.30 13.13
N SER A 31 -5.84 -18.17 12.76
CA SER A 31 -6.54 -18.03 11.48
C SER A 31 -5.57 -17.63 10.37
N LYS A 32 -5.73 -18.25 9.20
CA LYS A 32 -4.89 -17.98 8.04
C LYS A 32 -5.52 -16.90 7.16
N ARG A 33 -4.76 -15.85 6.87
CA ARG A 33 -5.13 -14.70 6.03
C ARG A 33 -3.97 -14.32 5.11
N ILE A 34 -4.13 -13.30 4.29
CA ILE A 34 -3.04 -12.69 3.53
C ILE A 34 -2.74 -11.29 4.06
N ALA A 35 -1.51 -10.83 3.85
CA ALA A 35 -1.06 -9.49 4.21
C ALA A 35 0.02 -8.99 3.25
N GLY A 36 0.06 -7.69 3.05
CA GLY A 36 1.06 -7.01 2.25
C GLY A 36 0.55 -5.64 1.85
N ALA A 37 1.27 -4.57 2.18
CA ALA A 37 0.81 -3.20 1.93
C ALA A 37 0.49 -2.97 0.44
N ASP A 38 1.37 -3.44 -0.47
CA ASP A 38 1.14 -3.33 -1.90
C ASP A 38 -0.13 -4.08 -2.34
N SER A 39 -0.32 -5.31 -1.85
CA SER A 39 -1.51 -6.11 -2.17
C SER A 39 -2.77 -5.60 -1.47
N ASN A 40 -2.67 -5.01 -0.28
CA ASN A 40 -3.82 -4.39 0.39
C ASN A 40 -4.39 -3.25 -0.49
N VAL A 41 -3.53 -2.40 -1.05
CA VAL A 41 -3.98 -1.35 -1.98
C VAL A 41 -4.55 -1.95 -3.27
N ALA A 42 -3.90 -2.96 -3.84
CA ALA A 42 -4.38 -3.65 -5.04
C ALA A 42 -5.78 -4.24 -4.84
N ILE A 43 -6.01 -4.96 -3.72
CA ILE A 43 -7.30 -5.54 -3.34
C ILE A 43 -8.35 -4.45 -3.13
N GLY A 44 -8.02 -3.39 -2.39
CA GLY A 44 -8.95 -2.30 -2.14
C GLY A 44 -9.40 -1.61 -3.44
N LEU A 45 -8.49 -1.38 -4.38
CA LEU A 45 -8.83 -0.83 -5.69
C LEU A 45 -9.70 -1.79 -6.50
N ALA A 46 -9.42 -3.11 -6.47
CA ALA A 46 -10.26 -4.12 -7.14
C ALA A 46 -11.68 -4.15 -6.55
N ARG A 47 -11.82 -4.12 -5.22
CA ARG A 47 -13.11 -4.03 -4.51
C ARG A 47 -13.90 -2.76 -4.87
N LEU A 48 -13.20 -1.68 -5.22
CA LEU A 48 -13.81 -0.45 -5.74
C LEU A 48 -14.08 -0.49 -7.26
N GLY A 49 -13.91 -1.65 -7.92
CA GLY A 49 -14.28 -1.88 -9.32
C GLY A 49 -13.19 -1.52 -10.34
N PHE A 50 -11.97 -1.24 -9.93
CA PHE A 50 -10.84 -1.05 -10.86
C PHE A 50 -10.30 -2.41 -11.32
N ARG A 51 -9.87 -2.48 -12.57
CA ARG A 51 -9.15 -3.65 -13.12
C ARG A 51 -7.69 -3.55 -12.69
N VAL A 52 -7.28 -4.39 -11.73
CA VAL A 52 -5.95 -4.34 -11.13
C VAL A 52 -5.10 -5.52 -11.59
N ARG A 53 -3.92 -5.24 -12.12
CA ARG A 53 -2.89 -6.22 -12.42
C ARG A 53 -1.89 -6.30 -11.28
N TRP A 54 -1.54 -7.52 -10.89
CA TRP A 54 -0.60 -7.81 -9.82
C TRP A 54 0.67 -8.46 -10.34
N LEU A 55 1.83 -7.84 -10.12
CA LEU A 55 3.15 -8.38 -10.42
C LEU A 55 3.84 -8.82 -9.13
N SER A 56 4.14 -10.10 -9.02
CA SER A 56 4.76 -10.66 -7.83
C SER A 56 5.46 -12.00 -8.11
N ARG A 57 6.03 -12.61 -7.06
CA ARG A 57 6.48 -14.00 -7.03
C ARG A 57 5.99 -14.66 -5.75
N VAL A 58 5.65 -15.94 -5.84
CA VAL A 58 5.30 -16.82 -4.71
C VAL A 58 6.08 -18.10 -4.84
N GLY A 59 6.31 -18.80 -3.74
CA GLY A 59 6.94 -20.12 -3.76
C GLY A 59 6.03 -21.19 -4.35
N ASP A 60 6.62 -22.26 -4.87
CA ASP A 60 5.89 -23.49 -5.23
C ASP A 60 5.57 -24.29 -3.96
N ASP A 61 4.79 -23.71 -3.10
CA ASP A 61 4.39 -24.27 -1.80
C ASP A 61 2.91 -24.04 -1.49
N SER A 62 2.44 -24.60 -0.38
CA SER A 62 1.04 -24.47 0.02
C SER A 62 0.64 -23.05 0.37
N LEU A 63 1.58 -22.20 0.85
CA LEU A 63 1.31 -20.80 1.16
C LEU A 63 1.24 -19.98 -0.13
N GLY A 64 2.08 -20.28 -1.13
CA GLY A 64 2.03 -19.63 -2.45
C GLY A 64 0.71 -19.90 -3.17
N ARG A 65 0.25 -21.15 -3.16
CA ARG A 65 -1.09 -21.48 -3.70
C ARG A 65 -2.19 -20.72 -2.96
N PHE A 66 -2.15 -20.71 -1.62
CA PHE A 66 -3.14 -19.98 -0.83
C PHE A 66 -3.15 -18.48 -1.13
N VAL A 67 -1.97 -17.84 -1.23
CA VAL A 67 -1.85 -16.41 -1.57
C VAL A 67 -2.45 -16.15 -2.95
N LEU A 68 -2.08 -16.94 -3.97
CA LEU A 68 -2.59 -16.78 -5.33
C LEU A 68 -4.10 -16.93 -5.42
N ASP A 69 -4.65 -17.94 -4.74
CA ASP A 69 -6.10 -18.19 -4.76
C ASP A 69 -6.85 -17.06 -4.05
N SER A 70 -6.31 -16.54 -2.94
CA SER A 70 -6.88 -15.39 -2.23
C SER A 70 -6.89 -14.14 -3.10
N LEU A 71 -5.78 -13.82 -3.77
CA LEU A 71 -5.70 -12.65 -4.66
C LEU A 71 -6.65 -12.74 -5.85
N ARG A 72 -6.80 -13.94 -6.45
CA ARG A 72 -7.75 -14.18 -7.54
C ARG A 72 -9.20 -14.05 -7.08
N GLN A 73 -9.52 -14.52 -5.87
CA GLN A 73 -10.86 -14.35 -5.28
C GLN A 73 -11.21 -12.87 -5.05
N GLU A 74 -10.20 -12.03 -4.77
CA GLU A 74 -10.35 -10.57 -4.68
C GLU A 74 -10.39 -9.87 -6.05
N GLY A 75 -10.33 -10.62 -7.15
CA GLY A 75 -10.49 -10.10 -8.51
C GLY A 75 -9.22 -9.51 -9.14
N LEU A 76 -8.03 -9.81 -8.61
CA LEU A 76 -6.77 -9.35 -9.19
C LEU A 76 -6.37 -10.21 -10.40
N ASP A 77 -5.86 -9.55 -11.45
CA ASP A 77 -5.16 -10.24 -12.54
C ASP A 77 -3.77 -10.67 -12.07
N CYS A 78 -3.64 -11.96 -11.74
CA CYS A 78 -2.41 -12.60 -11.31
C CYS A 78 -1.62 -13.28 -12.46
N SER A 79 -1.90 -12.96 -13.73
CA SER A 79 -1.22 -13.56 -14.90
C SER A 79 0.30 -13.27 -14.93
N HIS A 80 0.74 -12.24 -14.21
CA HIS A 80 2.14 -11.84 -14.05
C HIS A 80 2.73 -12.21 -12.67
N VAL A 81 2.11 -13.15 -11.96
CA VAL A 81 2.71 -13.71 -10.75
C VAL A 81 3.48 -14.97 -11.12
N GLU A 82 4.76 -14.98 -10.82
CA GLU A 82 5.65 -16.12 -11.08
C GLU A 82 5.67 -17.07 -9.90
N VAL A 83 5.62 -18.38 -10.17
CA VAL A 83 5.80 -19.42 -9.15
C VAL A 83 7.26 -19.86 -9.15
N ASP A 84 7.91 -19.70 -7.99
CA ASP A 84 9.34 -19.97 -7.79
C ASP A 84 9.54 -21.31 -7.07
N ALA A 85 10.15 -22.25 -7.75
CA ALA A 85 10.44 -23.57 -7.17
C ALA A 85 11.64 -23.57 -6.21
N SER A 86 12.40 -22.45 -6.13
CA SER A 86 13.66 -22.38 -5.39
C SER A 86 13.56 -21.62 -4.06
N HIS A 87 12.55 -20.75 -3.92
CA HIS A 87 12.40 -19.89 -2.75
C HIS A 87 10.99 -19.99 -2.17
N PRO A 88 10.84 -19.99 -0.84
CA PRO A 88 9.54 -20.13 -0.18
C PRO A 88 8.70 -18.87 -0.30
N THR A 89 7.39 -19.03 -0.14
CA THR A 89 6.47 -17.91 0.09
C THR A 89 6.74 -17.28 1.46
N GLY A 90 6.85 -15.95 1.52
CA GLY A 90 6.95 -15.23 2.78
C GLY A 90 5.68 -15.39 3.62
N PHE A 91 5.85 -15.43 4.95
CA PHE A 91 4.71 -15.44 5.88
C PHE A 91 5.00 -14.61 7.13
N GLN A 92 3.97 -14.34 7.91
CA GLN A 92 4.08 -13.63 9.18
C GLN A 92 3.14 -14.24 10.23
N LEU A 93 3.56 -14.15 11.50
CA LEU A 93 2.71 -14.39 12.66
C LEU A 93 2.29 -13.04 13.22
N LYS A 94 0.99 -12.85 13.44
CA LYS A 94 0.42 -11.63 14.03
C LYS A 94 -0.23 -11.99 15.35
N GLY A 95 0.23 -11.38 16.43
CA GLY A 95 -0.37 -11.48 17.75
C GLY A 95 -1.77 -10.88 17.79
N ARG A 96 -2.46 -11.08 18.90
CA ARG A 96 -3.75 -10.47 19.17
C ARG A 96 -3.64 -9.57 20.38
N CYS A 97 -4.08 -8.32 20.22
CA CYS A 97 -4.27 -7.34 21.29
C CYS A 97 -5.76 -6.96 21.36
N ASP A 98 -6.32 -6.87 22.56
CA ASP A 98 -7.71 -6.44 22.77
C ASP A 98 -7.77 -5.09 23.53
N ASP A 99 -6.62 -4.52 23.87
CA ASP A 99 -6.43 -3.26 24.60
C ASP A 99 -6.23 -2.03 23.71
N GLY A 100 -6.23 -2.23 22.38
CA GLY A 100 -6.04 -1.17 21.38
C GLY A 100 -4.57 -0.85 21.07
N SER A 101 -3.62 -1.59 21.66
CA SER A 101 -2.20 -1.51 21.27
C SER A 101 -1.97 -2.22 19.94
N ASP A 102 -0.88 -1.84 19.24
CA ASP A 102 -0.48 -2.52 18.02
C ASP A 102 -0.04 -3.96 18.34
N PRO A 103 -0.52 -4.96 17.59
CA PRO A 103 -0.13 -6.35 17.79
C PRO A 103 1.34 -6.57 17.44
N VAL A 104 2.01 -7.48 18.15
CA VAL A 104 3.33 -7.97 17.75
C VAL A 104 3.21 -8.72 16.43
N VAL A 105 4.13 -8.42 15.50
CA VAL A 105 4.20 -9.12 14.20
C VAL A 105 5.61 -9.65 14.00
N GLU A 106 5.71 -10.94 13.77
CA GLU A 106 6.95 -11.63 13.42
C GLU A 106 6.98 -11.98 11.95
N TYR A 107 8.02 -11.54 11.23
CA TYR A 107 8.14 -11.69 9.78
C TYR A 107 9.10 -12.81 9.40
N PHE A 108 8.65 -13.73 8.59
CA PHE A 108 9.41 -14.83 7.98
C PHE A 108 9.44 -14.65 6.46
N ARG A 109 10.12 -13.57 6.02
CA ARG A 109 10.18 -13.14 4.62
C ARG A 109 11.59 -13.01 4.06
N ARG A 110 12.62 -13.29 4.88
CA ARG A 110 13.99 -13.24 4.40
C ARG A 110 14.19 -14.33 3.34
N ASN A 111 14.70 -13.95 2.16
CA ASN A 111 14.86 -14.84 1.02
C ASN A 111 13.55 -15.48 0.52
N SER A 112 12.40 -14.79 0.70
CA SER A 112 11.14 -15.20 0.10
C SER A 112 11.18 -15.10 -1.43
N ALA A 113 10.32 -15.83 -2.13
CA ALA A 113 10.21 -15.75 -3.59
C ALA A 113 10.02 -14.32 -4.07
N ALA A 114 9.19 -13.52 -3.41
CA ALA A 114 8.98 -12.11 -3.74
C ALA A 114 10.23 -11.24 -3.54
N SER A 115 11.15 -11.59 -2.63
CA SER A 115 12.43 -10.88 -2.49
C SER A 115 13.36 -11.05 -3.69
N HIS A 116 13.04 -11.97 -4.60
CA HIS A 116 13.74 -12.21 -5.87
C HIS A 116 13.05 -11.58 -7.09
N LEU A 117 12.13 -10.66 -6.88
CA LEU A 117 11.61 -9.80 -7.94
C LEU A 117 12.75 -9.00 -8.58
N SER A 118 12.75 -8.89 -9.90
CA SER A 118 13.78 -8.18 -10.65
C SER A 118 13.25 -7.69 -12.00
N PRO A 119 13.97 -6.80 -12.71
CA PRO A 119 13.59 -6.36 -14.05
C PRO A 119 13.41 -7.48 -15.09
N ALA A 120 13.98 -8.66 -14.86
CA ALA A 120 13.78 -9.83 -15.73
C ALA A 120 12.31 -10.28 -15.82
N LEU A 121 11.45 -9.85 -14.90
CA LEU A 121 10.00 -10.13 -14.92
C LEU A 121 9.21 -9.17 -15.83
N LEU A 122 9.84 -8.14 -16.36
CA LEU A 122 9.18 -7.16 -17.24
C LEU A 122 8.93 -7.79 -18.62
N ARG A 123 7.75 -8.39 -18.77
CA ARG A 123 7.31 -9.03 -20.02
C ARG A 123 6.47 -8.06 -20.85
N PRO A 124 6.37 -8.27 -22.19
CA PRO A 124 5.45 -7.51 -23.03
C PRO A 124 4.01 -7.55 -22.49
N GLY A 125 3.32 -6.42 -22.56
CA GLY A 125 1.94 -6.28 -22.09
C GLY A 125 1.80 -5.94 -20.59
N LEU A 126 2.81 -6.15 -19.75
CA LEU A 126 2.74 -5.85 -18.31
C LEU A 126 2.34 -4.39 -18.02
N LEU A 127 2.91 -3.44 -18.77
CA LEU A 127 2.74 -2.01 -18.54
C LEU A 127 1.44 -1.42 -19.13
N GLN A 128 0.53 -2.25 -19.66
CA GLN A 128 -0.73 -1.79 -20.23
C GLN A 128 -1.76 -1.41 -19.16
N ALA A 129 -1.35 -0.49 -18.27
CA ALA A 129 -2.18 0.09 -17.23
C ALA A 129 -2.14 1.61 -17.28
N ARG A 130 -3.21 2.27 -16.81
CA ARG A 130 -3.29 3.75 -16.75
C ARG A 130 -2.43 4.34 -15.64
N HIS A 131 -2.24 3.57 -14.57
CA HIS A 131 -1.64 4.00 -13.32
C HIS A 131 -0.75 2.91 -12.72
N LEU A 132 0.34 3.33 -12.08
CA LEU A 132 1.18 2.48 -11.23
C LEU A 132 1.01 2.91 -9.79
N HIS A 133 0.65 1.97 -8.91
CA HIS A 133 0.79 2.18 -7.47
C HIS A 133 2.02 1.43 -6.96
N ALA A 134 2.86 2.12 -6.19
CA ALA A 134 4.08 1.57 -5.60
C ALA A 134 4.20 1.96 -4.13
N THR A 135 4.86 1.11 -3.34
CA THR A 135 5.27 1.44 -1.98
C THR A 135 6.79 1.39 -1.80
N GLY A 136 7.28 1.88 -0.66
CA GLY A 136 8.69 1.79 -0.30
C GLY A 136 9.16 0.39 0.11
N ILE A 137 8.25 -0.57 0.31
CA ILE A 137 8.62 -1.92 0.77
C ILE A 137 9.49 -2.67 -0.26
N PRO A 138 9.15 -2.74 -1.56
CA PRO A 138 9.99 -3.40 -2.56
C PRO A 138 11.41 -2.83 -2.61
N LEU A 139 11.59 -1.53 -2.34
CA LEU A 139 12.93 -0.90 -2.32
C LEU A 139 13.84 -1.50 -1.25
N ALA A 140 13.25 -1.98 -0.15
CA ALA A 140 13.96 -2.52 1.01
C ALA A 140 14.21 -4.03 0.93
N LEU A 141 13.41 -4.78 0.13
CA LEU A 141 13.47 -6.23 0.11
C LEU A 141 14.77 -6.78 -0.48
N SER A 142 15.21 -6.24 -1.61
CA SER A 142 16.46 -6.61 -2.25
C SER A 142 16.91 -5.59 -3.31
N ALA A 143 18.14 -5.70 -3.79
CA ALA A 143 18.63 -4.89 -4.90
C ALA A 143 17.84 -5.15 -6.20
N GLY A 144 17.43 -6.41 -6.45
CA GLY A 144 16.59 -6.77 -7.59
C GLY A 144 15.22 -6.10 -7.54
N CYS A 145 14.53 -6.17 -6.40
CA CYS A 145 13.24 -5.50 -6.17
C CYS A 145 13.36 -3.98 -6.34
N ARG A 146 14.44 -3.39 -5.83
CA ARG A 146 14.72 -1.95 -5.99
C ARG A 146 14.90 -1.58 -7.44
N SER A 147 15.71 -2.33 -8.18
CA SER A 147 15.92 -2.10 -9.62
C SER A 147 14.61 -2.23 -10.40
N LEU A 148 13.77 -3.22 -10.08
CA LEU A 148 12.44 -3.38 -10.69
C LEU A 148 11.56 -2.17 -10.41
N ALA A 149 11.51 -1.68 -9.16
CA ALA A 149 10.70 -0.52 -8.77
C ALA A 149 11.08 0.72 -9.58
N HIS A 150 12.38 1.02 -9.68
CA HIS A 150 12.87 2.14 -10.47
C HIS A 150 12.54 1.98 -11.95
N GLU A 151 12.74 0.81 -12.53
CA GLU A 151 12.48 0.57 -13.94
C GLU A 151 10.98 0.66 -14.28
N LEU A 152 10.11 0.12 -13.42
CA LEU A 152 8.65 0.27 -13.58
C LEU A 152 8.24 1.74 -13.58
N VAL A 153 8.72 2.51 -12.60
CA VAL A 153 8.43 3.95 -12.50
C VAL A 153 8.92 4.70 -13.74
N GLU A 154 10.15 4.44 -14.20
CA GLU A 154 10.71 5.10 -15.37
C GLU A 154 9.96 4.79 -16.66
N ARG A 155 9.64 3.51 -16.89
CA ARG A 155 8.87 3.09 -18.07
C ARG A 155 7.45 3.65 -18.06
N MET A 156 6.75 3.60 -16.95
CA MET A 156 5.40 4.14 -16.82
C MET A 156 5.39 5.67 -17.05
N ARG A 157 6.39 6.39 -16.53
CA ARG A 157 6.56 7.83 -16.82
C ARG A 157 6.82 8.09 -18.29
N ALA A 158 7.70 7.33 -18.92
CA ALA A 158 8.02 7.47 -20.35
C ALA A 158 6.78 7.27 -21.24
N GLU A 159 5.84 6.44 -20.80
CA GLU A 159 4.54 6.24 -21.48
C GLU A 159 3.47 7.27 -21.08
N GLY A 160 3.80 8.28 -20.27
CA GLY A 160 2.86 9.30 -19.81
C GLY A 160 1.80 8.77 -18.84
N ARG A 161 2.10 7.68 -18.08
CA ARG A 161 1.21 7.11 -17.10
C ARG A 161 1.37 7.76 -15.75
N SER A 162 0.28 7.88 -14.99
CA SER A 162 0.34 8.40 -13.62
C SER A 162 0.92 7.38 -12.65
N ILE A 163 1.54 7.87 -11.57
CA ILE A 163 2.20 7.04 -10.55
C ILE A 163 1.84 7.59 -9.18
N SER A 164 1.35 6.74 -8.29
CA SER A 164 1.25 7.02 -6.86
C SER A 164 2.33 6.26 -6.09
N PHE A 165 2.85 6.89 -5.06
CA PHE A 165 3.86 6.30 -4.18
C PHE A 165 3.52 6.53 -2.71
N ASP A 166 3.45 5.46 -1.95
CA ASP A 166 3.38 5.48 -0.49
C ASP A 166 4.73 5.03 0.07
N PRO A 167 5.49 5.88 0.79
CA PRO A 167 6.78 5.51 1.37
C PRO A 167 6.71 4.26 2.24
N ASN A 168 5.66 4.08 3.02
CA ASN A 168 5.36 2.90 3.82
C ASN A 168 6.63 2.32 4.47
N LEU A 169 7.34 3.18 5.20
CA LEU A 169 8.69 2.91 5.71
C LEU A 169 8.71 1.71 6.65
N ARG A 170 9.72 0.86 6.47
CA ARG A 170 10.04 -0.27 7.34
C ARG A 170 11.54 -0.22 7.68
N PRO A 171 11.94 0.61 8.66
CA PRO A 171 13.36 0.82 8.98
C PRO A 171 14.14 -0.47 9.25
N SER A 172 13.49 -1.49 9.81
CA SER A 172 14.09 -2.79 10.10
C SER A 172 14.53 -3.59 8.86
N LEU A 173 14.04 -3.24 7.66
CA LEU A 173 14.44 -3.88 6.40
C LEU A 173 15.67 -3.21 5.76
N TRP A 174 16.11 -2.07 6.29
CA TRP A 174 17.22 -1.30 5.73
C TRP A 174 18.50 -1.50 6.53
N PRO A 175 19.68 -1.48 5.87
CA PRO A 175 20.95 -1.57 6.57
C PRO A 175 21.22 -0.35 7.45
N ASP A 176 20.76 0.83 7.02
CA ASP A 176 20.89 2.10 7.72
C ASP A 176 19.88 3.14 7.24
N ARG A 177 19.67 4.20 8.06
CA ARG A 177 18.74 5.28 7.78
C ARG A 177 19.11 6.10 6.55
N THR A 178 20.40 6.33 6.32
CA THR A 178 20.88 7.15 5.20
C THR A 178 20.54 6.50 3.86
N SER A 179 20.78 5.20 3.74
CA SER A 179 20.42 4.40 2.57
C SER A 179 18.91 4.40 2.34
N MET A 180 18.10 4.21 3.40
CA MET A 180 16.64 4.27 3.31
C MET A 180 16.17 5.62 2.77
N VAL A 181 16.61 6.73 3.38
CA VAL A 181 16.20 8.10 2.99
C VAL A 181 16.57 8.39 1.54
N ARG A 182 17.80 8.00 1.14
CA ARG A 182 18.28 8.22 -0.23
C ARG A 182 17.41 7.47 -1.25
N GLU A 183 17.22 6.17 -1.07
CA GLU A 183 16.53 5.31 -2.03
C GLU A 183 15.03 5.63 -2.12
N VAL A 184 14.39 5.85 -0.97
CA VAL A 184 12.97 6.20 -0.94
C VAL A 184 12.72 7.56 -1.59
N ASN A 185 13.54 8.58 -1.29
CA ASN A 185 13.42 9.89 -1.93
C ASN A 185 13.72 9.83 -3.44
N ALA A 186 14.68 8.99 -3.88
CA ALA A 186 14.97 8.82 -5.30
C ALA A 186 13.77 8.31 -6.11
N LEU A 187 12.87 7.52 -5.49
CA LEU A 187 11.63 7.09 -6.11
C LEU A 187 10.50 8.12 -5.90
N ALA A 188 10.38 8.67 -4.69
CA ALA A 188 9.31 9.60 -4.30
C ALA A 188 9.23 10.81 -5.24
N VAL A 189 10.36 11.40 -5.61
CA VAL A 189 10.40 12.57 -6.52
C VAL A 189 10.02 12.23 -7.96
N LYS A 190 9.91 10.96 -8.32
CA LYS A 190 9.44 10.49 -9.62
C LYS A 190 7.94 10.19 -9.63
N ALA A 191 7.28 10.15 -8.49
CA ALA A 191 5.84 9.94 -8.42
C ALA A 191 5.07 11.21 -8.79
N HIS A 192 3.86 11.05 -9.35
CA HIS A 192 2.92 12.15 -9.55
C HIS A 192 2.16 12.44 -8.26
N TRP A 193 1.80 11.41 -7.51
CA TRP A 193 1.06 11.48 -6.24
C TRP A 193 1.87 10.82 -5.13
N LEU A 194 2.15 11.55 -4.07
CA LEU A 194 2.95 11.08 -2.94
C LEU A 194 2.10 11.09 -1.66
N LEU A 195 2.11 9.97 -0.92
CA LEU A 195 1.19 9.67 0.19
C LEU A 195 1.91 9.33 1.52
N PRO A 196 2.85 10.12 2.03
CA PRO A 196 3.58 9.80 3.25
C PRO A 196 2.72 9.98 4.50
N GLY A 197 3.03 9.24 5.55
CA GLY A 197 2.69 9.62 6.91
C GLY A 197 3.52 10.83 7.37
N LEU A 198 3.04 11.57 8.36
CA LEU A 198 3.77 12.75 8.87
C LEU A 198 5.16 12.39 9.38
N GLU A 199 5.28 11.33 10.17
CA GLU A 199 6.58 10.88 10.69
C GLU A 199 7.51 10.38 9.59
N GLU A 200 6.96 9.73 8.58
CA GLU A 200 7.71 9.34 7.39
C GLU A 200 8.24 10.56 6.64
N GLY A 201 7.39 11.56 6.42
CA GLY A 201 7.78 12.82 5.79
C GLY A 201 8.87 13.55 6.57
N ARG A 202 8.76 13.61 7.91
CA ARG A 202 9.79 14.16 8.80
C ARG A 202 11.11 13.44 8.66
N LEU A 203 11.06 12.11 8.67
CA LEU A 203 12.25 11.26 8.57
C LEU A 203 12.92 11.41 7.19
N LEU A 204 12.15 11.48 6.12
CA LEU A 204 12.66 11.55 4.74
C LEU A 204 13.20 12.93 4.37
N THR A 205 12.66 14.01 4.94
CA THR A 205 13.01 15.39 4.56
C THR A 205 13.79 16.15 5.63
N GLY A 206 13.70 15.74 6.90
CA GLY A 206 14.20 16.49 8.07
C GLY A 206 13.32 17.67 8.48
N LEU A 207 12.24 17.96 7.75
CA LEU A 207 11.29 19.04 8.00
C LEU A 207 10.20 18.60 8.98
N GLN A 208 9.58 19.55 9.70
CA GLN A 208 8.63 19.23 10.75
C GLN A 208 7.16 19.47 10.36
N ALA A 209 6.87 20.56 9.68
CA ALA A 209 5.51 20.93 9.34
C ALA A 209 5.04 20.22 8.06
N PRO A 210 3.78 19.75 8.00
CA PRO A 210 3.23 19.12 6.78
C PRO A 210 3.35 20.00 5.54
N ALA A 211 3.17 21.32 5.69
CA ALA A 211 3.26 22.27 4.58
C ALA A 211 4.66 22.31 3.96
N ASP A 212 5.72 22.29 4.81
CA ASP A 212 7.11 22.32 4.37
C ASP A 212 7.50 21.00 3.70
N ILE A 213 7.06 19.88 4.28
CA ILE A 213 7.27 18.54 3.69
C ILE A 213 6.61 18.46 2.30
N ALA A 214 5.39 18.96 2.17
CA ALA A 214 4.71 18.99 0.89
C ALA A 214 5.42 19.90 -0.13
N ALA A 215 5.85 21.11 0.28
CA ALA A 215 6.60 22.02 -0.56
C ALA A 215 7.89 21.36 -1.07
N PHE A 216 8.63 20.68 -0.20
CA PHE A 216 9.87 19.98 -0.55
C PHE A 216 9.68 19.02 -1.75
N TYR A 217 8.61 18.26 -1.78
CA TYR A 217 8.36 17.31 -2.87
C TYR A 217 7.76 17.97 -4.12
N LEU A 218 6.88 18.97 -3.95
CA LEU A 218 6.31 19.72 -5.07
C LEU A 218 7.41 20.45 -5.87
N GLU A 219 8.39 21.07 -5.18
CA GLU A 219 9.56 21.72 -5.80
C GLU A 219 10.44 20.74 -6.60
N ARG A 220 10.31 19.42 -6.33
CA ARG A 220 11.06 18.35 -7.00
C ARG A 220 10.23 17.59 -8.04
N GLY A 221 9.07 18.12 -8.42
CA GLY A 221 8.28 17.62 -9.54
C GLY A 221 7.14 16.67 -9.17
N VAL A 222 6.88 16.41 -7.89
CA VAL A 222 5.65 15.73 -7.47
C VAL A 222 4.47 16.66 -7.70
N GLU A 223 3.37 16.16 -8.26
CA GLU A 223 2.21 16.99 -8.61
C GLU A 223 1.25 17.18 -7.44
N GLN A 224 1.09 16.15 -6.63
CA GLN A 224 0.17 16.14 -5.49
C GLN A 224 0.81 15.42 -4.30
N VAL A 225 0.79 16.07 -3.14
CA VAL A 225 1.29 15.51 -1.89
C VAL A 225 0.15 15.45 -0.89
N VAL A 226 -0.09 14.27 -0.33
CA VAL A 226 -1.11 14.02 0.70
C VAL A 226 -0.45 13.41 1.92
N ILE A 227 -0.41 14.13 3.02
CA ILE A 227 0.26 13.69 4.26
C ILE A 227 -0.78 13.16 5.23
N LYS A 228 -0.64 11.87 5.59
CA LYS A 228 -1.48 11.19 6.58
C LYS A 228 -1.12 11.71 7.98
N LEU A 229 -2.12 12.20 8.74
CA LEU A 229 -1.97 12.76 10.09
C LEU A 229 -2.59 11.84 11.16
N GLY A 230 -2.86 10.58 10.82
CA GLY A 230 -3.50 9.62 11.73
C GLY A 230 -4.89 10.10 12.17
N GLY A 231 -5.11 10.13 13.48
CA GLY A 231 -6.37 10.59 14.08
C GLY A 231 -6.72 12.07 13.84
N GLU A 232 -5.81 12.86 13.27
CA GLU A 232 -6.05 14.27 12.88
C GLU A 232 -6.48 14.42 11.40
N GLY A 233 -6.68 13.32 10.68
CA GLY A 233 -7.06 13.32 9.27
C GLY A 233 -5.88 13.41 8.32
N ALA A 234 -5.91 14.33 7.36
CA ALA A 234 -4.84 14.48 6.38
C ALA A 234 -4.65 15.92 5.92
N TYR A 235 -3.42 16.26 5.58
CA TYR A 235 -3.04 17.49 4.88
C TYR A 235 -2.77 17.18 3.40
N TYR A 236 -3.18 18.07 2.51
CA TYR A 236 -2.90 17.93 1.09
C TYR A 236 -2.43 19.24 0.47
N ARG A 237 -1.59 19.14 -0.57
CA ARG A 237 -1.13 20.27 -1.34
C ARG A 237 -0.79 19.88 -2.78
N ASN A 238 -1.12 20.75 -3.71
CA ASN A 238 -0.64 20.76 -5.09
C ASN A 238 -0.34 22.21 -5.53
N ALA A 239 -0.03 22.43 -6.80
CA ALA A 239 0.27 23.76 -7.32
C ALA A 239 -0.92 24.77 -7.26
N ARG A 240 -2.16 24.28 -7.07
CA ARG A 240 -3.39 25.10 -7.16
C ARG A 240 -4.09 25.27 -5.81
N CYS A 241 -3.95 24.30 -4.92
CA CYS A 241 -4.66 24.30 -3.65
C CYS A 241 -3.89 23.55 -2.56
N GLU A 242 -4.16 23.93 -1.33
CA GLU A 242 -3.76 23.21 -0.12
C GLU A 242 -4.87 23.23 0.91
N GLY A 243 -4.85 22.30 1.85
CA GLY A 243 -5.82 22.26 2.91
C GLY A 243 -5.66 21.07 3.83
N ARG A 244 -6.57 20.98 4.78
CA ARG A 244 -6.72 19.82 5.69
C ARG A 244 -8.11 19.24 5.54
N VAL A 245 -8.20 17.92 5.61
CA VAL A 245 -9.46 17.18 5.69
C VAL A 245 -9.52 16.51 7.06
N ALA A 246 -10.55 16.84 7.81
CA ALA A 246 -10.77 16.25 9.13
C ALA A 246 -10.92 14.71 9.05
N PRO A 247 -10.55 13.97 10.10
CA PRO A 247 -10.75 12.54 10.17
C PRO A 247 -12.25 12.20 10.17
N VAL A 248 -12.58 10.98 9.78
CA VAL A 248 -13.92 10.44 9.99
C VAL A 248 -13.97 9.82 11.39
N PRO A 249 -14.88 10.26 12.27
CA PRO A 249 -15.01 9.69 13.60
C PRO A 249 -15.30 8.19 13.56
N VAL A 250 -14.66 7.44 14.45
CA VAL A 250 -14.88 6.00 14.64
C VAL A 250 -15.36 5.72 16.06
N ALA A 251 -16.27 4.78 16.21
CA ALA A 251 -16.79 4.42 17.53
C ALA A 251 -15.73 3.69 18.38
N LYS A 252 -14.92 2.86 17.74
CA LYS A 252 -13.84 2.10 18.39
C LYS A 252 -12.75 1.77 17.37
N VAL A 253 -11.51 1.98 17.75
CA VAL A 253 -10.33 1.47 17.05
C VAL A 253 -10.12 0.02 17.49
N VAL A 254 -10.07 -0.90 16.54
CA VAL A 254 -9.89 -2.34 16.77
C VAL A 254 -8.48 -2.78 16.39
N ASP A 255 -7.96 -2.29 15.23
CA ASP A 255 -6.63 -2.58 14.71
C ASP A 255 -6.20 -1.42 13.82
N THR A 256 -4.99 -0.91 13.98
CA THR A 256 -4.49 0.21 13.17
C THR A 256 -3.77 -0.24 11.90
N VAL A 257 -3.43 -1.53 11.82
CA VAL A 257 -2.72 -2.11 10.68
C VAL A 257 -3.61 -2.05 9.42
N GLY A 258 -3.00 -1.69 8.28
CA GLY A 258 -3.72 -1.53 7.02
C GLY A 258 -4.48 -0.20 6.84
N ALA A 259 -4.58 0.64 7.88
CA ALA A 259 -5.28 1.93 7.77
C ALA A 259 -4.63 2.88 6.75
N GLY A 260 -3.30 2.89 6.69
CA GLY A 260 -2.54 3.65 5.71
C GLY A 260 -2.79 3.18 4.28
N ASP A 261 -2.83 1.87 4.09
CA ASP A 261 -3.11 1.25 2.80
C ASP A 261 -4.55 1.54 2.35
N ALA A 262 -5.52 1.41 3.26
CA ALA A 262 -6.92 1.78 3.01
C ALA A 262 -7.07 3.28 2.67
N PHE A 263 -6.34 4.15 3.35
CA PHE A 263 -6.28 5.57 3.01
C PHE A 263 -5.77 5.77 1.58
N ALA A 264 -4.68 5.09 1.20
CA ALA A 264 -4.13 5.14 -0.16
C ALA A 264 -5.15 4.65 -1.20
N VAL A 265 -5.90 3.58 -0.94
CA VAL A 265 -7.02 3.12 -1.79
C VAL A 265 -8.02 4.25 -2.05
N GLY A 266 -8.45 4.95 -0.99
CA GLY A 266 -9.42 6.04 -1.12
C GLY A 266 -8.87 7.21 -1.94
N VAL A 267 -7.65 7.66 -1.69
CA VAL A 267 -7.03 8.77 -2.42
C VAL A 267 -6.79 8.39 -3.88
N VAL A 268 -6.14 7.26 -4.14
CA VAL A 268 -5.79 6.81 -5.50
C VAL A 268 -7.07 6.59 -6.33
N SER A 269 -8.08 5.90 -5.77
CA SER A 269 -9.36 5.71 -6.47
C SER A 269 -10.06 7.03 -6.80
N GLY A 270 -10.06 7.99 -5.86
CA GLY A 270 -10.65 9.31 -6.09
C GLY A 270 -9.95 10.07 -7.22
N LEU A 271 -8.62 10.08 -7.23
CA LEU A 271 -7.84 10.75 -8.27
C LEU A 271 -7.98 10.07 -9.64
N LEU A 272 -8.04 8.74 -9.68
CA LEU A 272 -8.28 7.98 -10.92
C LEU A 272 -9.67 8.23 -11.52
N GLU A 273 -10.65 8.57 -10.68
CA GLU A 273 -12.00 8.99 -11.09
C GLU A 273 -12.09 10.49 -11.44
N GLY A 274 -10.97 11.22 -11.37
CA GLY A 274 -10.92 12.65 -11.69
C GLY A 274 -11.55 13.56 -10.62
N ARG A 275 -11.70 13.08 -9.39
CA ARG A 275 -12.26 13.90 -8.30
C ARG A 275 -11.27 14.99 -7.86
N PRO A 276 -11.76 16.14 -7.39
CA PRO A 276 -10.92 17.13 -6.72
C PRO A 276 -10.08 16.52 -5.60
N LEU A 277 -8.86 17.04 -5.40
CA LEU A 277 -7.91 16.48 -4.41
C LEU A 277 -8.51 16.41 -3.00
N ALA A 278 -9.22 17.44 -2.56
CA ALA A 278 -9.88 17.45 -1.26
C ALA A 278 -10.91 16.31 -1.10
N GLU A 279 -11.68 16.00 -2.15
CA GLU A 279 -12.66 14.92 -2.14
C GLU A 279 -11.96 13.54 -2.13
N ALA A 280 -10.87 13.39 -2.91
CA ALA A 280 -10.07 12.17 -2.90
C ALA A 280 -9.48 11.92 -1.52
N VAL A 281 -8.96 12.95 -0.85
CA VAL A 281 -8.45 12.87 0.53
C VAL A 281 -9.56 12.54 1.54
N ALA A 282 -10.76 13.12 1.38
CA ALA A 282 -11.92 12.80 2.22
C ALA A 282 -12.33 11.32 2.08
N ARG A 283 -12.28 10.76 0.86
CA ARG A 283 -12.46 9.33 0.60
C ARG A 283 -11.36 8.51 1.28
N GLY A 284 -10.09 8.97 1.23
CA GLY A 284 -8.97 8.36 1.94
C GLY A 284 -9.23 8.25 3.44
N ASN A 285 -9.63 9.34 4.09
CA ASN A 285 -9.98 9.35 5.51
C ASN A 285 -11.13 8.37 5.83
N TRP A 286 -12.14 8.29 4.95
CA TRP A 286 -13.24 7.35 5.14
C TRP A 286 -12.78 5.89 5.00
N CYS A 287 -12.00 5.55 3.98
CA CYS A 287 -11.47 4.20 3.82
C CYS A 287 -10.59 3.80 5.02
N GLY A 288 -9.69 4.69 5.46
CA GLY A 288 -8.86 4.47 6.65
C GLY A 288 -9.69 4.26 7.92
N SER A 289 -10.77 5.04 8.10
CA SER A 289 -11.67 4.89 9.24
C SER A 289 -12.40 3.54 9.26
N ARG A 290 -12.68 2.96 8.10
CA ARG A 290 -13.27 1.62 7.98
C ARG A 290 -12.26 0.54 8.38
N ALA A 291 -11.02 0.66 7.90
CA ALA A 291 -9.96 -0.31 8.19
C ALA A 291 -9.70 -0.43 9.70
N VAL A 292 -9.59 0.68 10.43
CA VAL A 292 -9.31 0.65 11.87
C VAL A 292 -10.43 0.03 12.73
N GLN A 293 -11.61 -0.19 12.18
CA GLN A 293 -12.75 -0.83 12.89
C GLN A 293 -12.80 -2.36 12.65
N SER A 294 -11.89 -2.92 11.86
CA SER A 294 -11.85 -4.33 11.51
C SER A 294 -10.54 -4.97 11.98
N ARG A 295 -10.57 -6.28 12.27
CA ARG A 295 -9.34 -7.04 12.52
C ARG A 295 -8.78 -7.53 11.19
N GLY A 296 -7.47 -7.37 11.01
CA GLY A 296 -6.76 -7.79 9.81
C GLY A 296 -6.44 -6.63 8.88
N ASP A 297 -5.59 -6.91 7.88
CA ASP A 297 -4.96 -5.87 7.08
C ASP A 297 -5.85 -5.38 5.92
N MET A 298 -6.75 -6.23 5.41
CA MET A 298 -7.62 -5.93 4.25
C MET A 298 -9.12 -6.09 4.50
N GLU A 299 -9.51 -6.66 5.63
CA GLU A 299 -10.90 -7.01 5.92
C GLU A 299 -11.81 -5.78 6.00
N GLY A 300 -11.27 -4.65 6.46
CA GLY A 300 -11.99 -3.38 6.53
C GLY A 300 -12.00 -2.57 5.24
N LEU A 301 -11.35 -3.04 4.16
CA LEU A 301 -11.36 -2.35 2.87
C LEU A 301 -12.76 -2.35 2.26
N PRO A 302 -13.29 -1.19 1.85
CA PRO A 302 -14.67 -1.08 1.42
C PRO A 302 -14.93 -1.70 0.04
N LEU A 303 -16.16 -2.14 -0.17
CA LEU A 303 -16.70 -2.50 -1.47
C LEU A 303 -17.28 -1.26 -2.19
N ARG A 304 -17.45 -1.34 -3.51
CA ARG A 304 -17.96 -0.23 -4.35
C ARG A 304 -19.30 0.31 -3.85
N HIS A 305 -20.25 -0.56 -3.56
CA HIS A 305 -21.59 -0.14 -3.10
C HIS A 305 -21.58 0.59 -1.74
N GLU A 306 -20.62 0.25 -0.85
CA GLU A 306 -20.45 0.96 0.43
C GLU A 306 -19.91 2.38 0.21
N LEU A 307 -18.98 2.54 -0.75
CA LEU A 307 -18.47 3.86 -1.15
C LEU A 307 -19.58 4.72 -1.77
N GLU A 308 -20.45 4.15 -2.58
CA GLU A 308 -21.59 4.84 -3.19
C GLU A 308 -22.59 5.29 -2.12
N ALA A 309 -22.91 4.43 -1.16
CA ALA A 309 -23.77 4.77 -0.02
C ALA A 309 -23.17 5.92 0.81
N TYR A 310 -21.87 5.89 1.06
CA TYR A 310 -21.19 6.99 1.77
C TYR A 310 -21.24 8.31 0.99
N ALA A 311 -21.06 8.28 -0.32
CA ALA A 311 -21.13 9.47 -1.16
C ALA A 311 -22.54 10.09 -1.17
N LEU A 312 -23.59 9.27 -1.24
CA LEU A 312 -24.98 9.70 -1.17
C LEU A 312 -25.31 10.35 0.18
N ALA A 313 -24.87 9.76 1.28
CA ALA A 313 -25.09 10.29 2.64
C ALA A 313 -24.40 11.64 2.88
N LYS A 314 -23.32 11.96 2.16
CA LYS A 314 -22.65 13.28 2.23
C LYS A 314 -23.32 14.36 1.38
N SER A 315 -24.13 13.98 0.41
CA SER A 315 -24.82 14.91 -0.49
C SER A 315 -26.22 15.29 -0.01
N ALA A 316 -26.74 14.57 1.00
CA ALA A 316 -27.99 14.83 1.68
C ALA A 316 -27.83 15.74 2.89
#